data_41779b1674b79a491b9c52153c9b3fcd
#
_entry.id   41779b1674b79a491b9c52153c9b3fcd
#
_cell.length_a   1.000
_cell.length_b   1.000
_cell.length_c   1.000
_cell.angle_alpha   90.00
_cell.angle_beta   90.00
_cell.angle_gamma   90.00
#
_symmetry.space_group_name_H-M   'P 1'
#
loop_
_entity.id
_entity.type
_entity.pdbx_description
1 polymer ?
#
loop_
_entity_poly.entity_id
_entity_poly.type
_entity_poly.pdbx_seq_one_letter_code
_entity_poly.pdbx_strand_id
1 'polypeptide(L)'
;DALEPSLELALRRLKGHVIPPGSWNWDAVPTHLRMTFSVVDKNGHILEEGKDLAKLQEELAGATRRAIAESLGATPKTTQARRAPLAAPPSKNGKSAKETPAAGAATAGRAATASNASGIQERSGITSWDVGTLPREVKRLVAGHTVTGYPALVDEGSTAGIRVFQRRDVQEAAMRRGVIRLLALRVPSPDRYVLDHLSNTEKLTFSQNPHGSVTELIADCTLATIDKLTPAALPWNQQDFDALYEVVRAELIDTVFSVTAIVERVLASNMRIGKLLRETTSLPLISALNDIKQQLELLVYQGFVAKTGFAQLSQLPRYLAAIEKRLEKLPSNVARDAQSMAAVQRLEDEYDDAVAALVPGQRSTAGLEHVRWMIEELRVSLFAVELGTAYSVSEKRIRVALAKAMA
;
A
#
# COMPACT_ATOMS: atom_id res chain seq x y z
N ASP A 1 13.82 5.98 -0.79
CA ASP A 1 13.83 5.49 0.58
C ASP A 1 15.10 5.89 1.26
N ALA A 2 14.98 6.31 2.51
CA ALA A 2 16.07 6.92 3.23
C ALA A 2 17.24 5.93 3.35
N LEU A 3 18.45 6.44 3.20
CA LEU A 3 19.71 5.75 3.41
C LEU A 3 19.77 5.08 4.81
N GLU A 4 19.11 5.72 5.79
CA GLU A 4 19.03 5.24 7.18
C GLU A 4 18.45 3.83 7.31
N PRO A 5 17.24 3.50 6.82
CA PRO A 5 16.70 2.15 6.94
C PRO A 5 17.55 1.09 6.25
N SER A 6 18.17 1.44 5.12
CA SER A 6 19.05 0.52 4.40
C SER A 6 20.34 0.25 5.17
N LEU A 7 20.95 1.29 5.77
CA LEU A 7 22.12 1.16 6.63
C LEU A 7 21.80 0.43 7.93
N GLU A 8 20.66 0.73 8.55
CA GLU A 8 20.18 0.04 9.76
C GLU A 8 19.98 -1.45 9.48
N LEU A 9 19.34 -1.78 8.36
CA LEU A 9 19.13 -3.16 7.95
C LEU A 9 20.47 -3.88 7.68
N ALA A 10 21.40 -3.22 6.98
CA ALA A 10 22.72 -3.75 6.68
C ALA A 10 23.55 -3.95 7.95
N LEU A 11 23.59 -2.98 8.86
CA LEU A 11 24.31 -3.07 10.13
C LEU A 11 23.71 -4.14 11.05
N ARG A 12 22.38 -4.26 11.07
CA ARG A 12 21.69 -5.33 11.80
C ARG A 12 22.01 -6.70 11.22
N ARG A 13 22.05 -6.85 9.88
CA ARG A 13 22.40 -8.12 9.21
C ARG A 13 23.88 -8.48 9.39
N LEU A 14 24.80 -7.53 9.21
CA LEU A 14 26.24 -7.82 9.20
C LEU A 14 26.88 -7.90 10.57
N LYS A 15 26.39 -7.13 11.54
CA LYS A 15 27.02 -6.95 12.85
C LYS A 15 26.08 -7.21 14.04
N GLY A 16 24.81 -7.50 13.80
CA GLY A 16 23.81 -7.64 14.85
C GLY A 16 23.50 -6.36 15.62
N HIS A 17 23.99 -5.20 15.15
CA HIS A 17 23.74 -3.92 15.80
C HIS A 17 22.37 -3.37 15.45
N VAL A 18 21.57 -3.08 16.48
CA VAL A 18 20.30 -2.33 16.35
C VAL A 18 20.59 -0.87 16.66
N ILE A 19 20.33 0.01 15.69
CA ILE A 19 20.46 1.45 15.87
C ILE A 19 19.14 1.98 16.45
N PRO A 20 19.15 2.66 17.60
CA PRO A 20 17.93 3.23 18.15
C PRO A 20 17.35 4.31 17.22
N PRO A 21 16.02 4.45 17.14
CA PRO A 21 15.38 5.51 16.36
C PRO A 21 15.90 6.89 16.78
N GLY A 22 16.23 7.75 15.79
CA GLY A 22 16.74 9.09 16.05
C GLY A 22 18.24 9.18 16.36
N SER A 23 19.00 8.08 16.23
CA SER A 23 20.46 8.09 16.44
C SER A 23 21.24 8.75 15.29
N TRP A 24 20.60 8.95 14.13
CA TRP A 24 21.22 9.58 12.96
C TRP A 24 21.21 11.11 13.11
N ASN A 25 22.39 11.70 13.07
CA ASN A 25 22.54 13.15 13.10
C ASN A 25 23.02 13.66 11.73
N TRP A 26 22.08 13.95 10.85
CA TRP A 26 22.35 14.46 9.50
C TRP A 26 22.88 15.90 9.52
N ASP A 27 22.61 16.68 10.56
CA ASP A 27 23.10 18.05 10.68
C ASP A 27 24.62 18.09 10.94
N ALA A 28 25.17 17.02 11.51
CA ALA A 28 26.60 16.87 11.72
C ALA A 28 27.37 16.55 10.44
N VAL A 29 26.71 16.17 9.33
CA VAL A 29 27.36 15.89 8.06
C VAL A 29 27.78 17.20 7.39
N PRO A 30 29.09 17.43 7.16
CA PRO A 30 29.59 18.62 6.47
C PRO A 30 28.88 18.85 5.13
N THR A 31 28.62 20.11 4.81
CA THR A 31 27.84 20.48 3.60
C THR A 31 28.45 19.98 2.29
N HIS A 32 29.77 19.85 2.23
CA HIS A 32 30.48 19.35 1.03
C HIS A 32 30.35 17.83 0.83
N LEU A 33 29.95 17.09 1.86
CA LEU A 33 29.66 15.64 1.79
C LEU A 33 28.19 15.34 1.51
N ARG A 34 27.32 16.35 1.49
CA ARG A 34 25.92 16.19 1.12
C ARG A 34 25.77 16.24 -0.40
N MET A 35 25.14 15.24 -0.99
CA MET A 35 24.87 15.22 -2.43
C MET A 35 24.11 16.47 -2.88
N THR A 36 24.48 17.02 -4.00
CA THR A 36 23.72 18.06 -4.69
C THR A 36 23.00 17.40 -5.85
N PHE A 37 21.70 17.59 -5.91
CA PHE A 37 20.84 17.12 -6.99
C PHE A 37 20.58 18.28 -7.94
N SER A 38 20.80 18.06 -9.24
CA SER A 38 20.50 19.04 -10.28
C SER A 38 19.43 18.47 -11.21
N VAL A 39 18.39 19.26 -11.43
CA VAL A 39 17.38 18.92 -12.42
C VAL A 39 17.70 19.61 -13.72
N VAL A 40 17.82 18.83 -14.79
CA VAL A 40 18.17 19.32 -16.12
C VAL A 40 17.01 19.13 -17.10
N ASP A 41 16.85 20.07 -18.01
CA ASP A 41 15.92 19.94 -19.12
C ASP A 41 16.46 18.95 -20.19
N LYS A 42 15.63 18.67 -21.21
CA LYS A 42 16.01 17.81 -22.33
C LYS A 42 17.20 18.33 -23.17
N ASN A 43 17.60 19.58 -22.97
CA ASN A 43 18.71 20.24 -23.65
C ASN A 43 19.96 20.31 -22.76
N GLY A 44 19.88 19.77 -21.53
CA GLY A 44 20.99 19.78 -20.58
C GLY A 44 21.13 21.06 -19.76
N HIS A 45 20.15 21.99 -19.82
CA HIS A 45 20.16 23.17 -18.98
C HIS A 45 19.65 22.83 -17.58
N ILE A 46 20.38 23.29 -16.56
CA ILE A 46 20.01 23.10 -15.16
C ILE A 46 18.78 24.00 -14.89
N LEU A 47 17.67 23.37 -14.49
CA LEU A 47 16.44 24.04 -14.11
C LEU A 47 16.43 24.42 -12.63
N GLU A 48 16.97 23.55 -11.79
CA GLU A 48 17.04 23.76 -10.35
C GLU A 48 18.08 22.86 -9.70
N GLU A 49 18.70 23.31 -8.62
CA GLU A 49 19.67 22.56 -7.83
C GLU A 49 19.35 22.64 -6.35
N GLY A 50 19.50 21.51 -5.64
CA GLY A 50 19.27 21.46 -4.21
C GLY A 50 19.94 20.26 -3.54
N LYS A 51 20.00 20.28 -2.23
CA LYS A 51 20.57 19.19 -1.42
C LYS A 51 19.50 18.28 -0.82
N ASP A 52 18.24 18.64 -1.01
CA ASP A 52 17.08 17.88 -0.58
C ASP A 52 16.30 17.45 -1.83
N LEU A 53 16.43 16.16 -2.16
CA LEU A 53 15.75 15.58 -3.33
C LEU A 53 14.22 15.59 -3.17
N ALA A 54 13.73 15.37 -1.95
CA ALA A 54 12.29 15.34 -1.69
C ALA A 54 11.68 16.73 -1.92
N LYS A 55 12.36 17.78 -1.45
CA LYS A 55 11.95 19.17 -1.65
C LYS A 55 12.01 19.57 -3.12
N LEU A 56 13.07 19.20 -3.84
CA LEU A 56 13.20 19.41 -5.29
C LEU A 56 12.09 18.67 -6.06
N GLN A 57 11.77 17.44 -5.68
CA GLN A 57 10.69 16.67 -6.29
C GLN A 57 9.31 17.29 -6.00
N GLU A 58 9.08 17.84 -4.81
CA GLU A 58 7.84 18.50 -4.44
C GLU A 58 7.68 19.84 -5.20
N GLU A 59 8.73 20.64 -5.30
CA GLU A 59 8.75 21.90 -6.06
C GLU A 59 8.58 21.65 -7.54
N LEU A 60 9.24 20.65 -8.11
CA LEU A 60 9.09 20.27 -9.52
C LEU A 60 7.79 19.55 -9.81
N ALA A 61 7.29 18.70 -8.91
CA ALA A 61 5.95 18.12 -9.02
C ALA A 61 4.89 19.23 -8.94
N GLY A 62 5.13 20.31 -8.19
CA GLY A 62 4.34 21.52 -8.16
C GLY A 62 4.44 22.34 -9.45
N ALA A 63 5.62 22.46 -10.03
CA ALA A 63 5.86 23.13 -11.31
C ALA A 63 5.31 22.32 -12.50
N THR A 64 5.53 21.02 -12.51
CA THR A 64 4.97 20.10 -13.51
C THR A 64 3.45 20.01 -13.39
N ARG A 65 2.90 19.95 -12.18
CA ARG A 65 1.45 20.06 -11.95
C ARG A 65 0.89 21.43 -12.33
N ARG A 66 1.60 22.53 -12.08
CA ARG A 66 1.22 23.88 -12.55
C ARG A 66 1.30 24.01 -14.06
N ALA A 67 2.36 23.53 -14.68
CA ALA A 67 2.48 23.53 -16.15
C ALA A 67 1.40 22.65 -16.81
N ILE A 68 1.07 21.53 -16.22
CA ILE A 68 -0.06 20.68 -16.60
C ILE A 68 -1.38 21.38 -16.29
N ALA A 69 -1.56 22.01 -15.13
CA ALA A 69 -2.77 22.76 -14.76
C ALA A 69 -2.95 24.05 -15.58
N GLU A 70 -1.88 24.78 -15.89
CA GLU A 70 -1.91 25.95 -16.79
C GLU A 70 -2.20 25.52 -18.22
N SER A 71 -1.64 24.41 -18.68
CA SER A 71 -2.02 23.81 -19.97
C SER A 71 -3.47 23.27 -19.93
N LEU A 72 -4.04 23.06 -18.73
CA LEU A 72 -5.41 22.60 -18.48
C LEU A 72 -6.41 23.76 -18.26
N GLY A 73 -5.98 25.03 -18.38
CA GLY A 73 -6.85 26.19 -18.29
C GLY A 73 -7.37 26.56 -16.90
N ALA A 74 -6.70 26.06 -15.84
CA ALA A 74 -6.97 26.45 -14.46
C ALA A 74 -6.05 27.64 -14.08
N THR A 75 -6.55 28.87 -14.11
CA THR A 75 -5.85 30.04 -13.57
C THR A 75 -5.81 29.93 -12.04
N PRO A 76 -4.64 29.94 -11.41
CA PRO A 76 -4.58 30.02 -9.96
C PRO A 76 -5.00 31.44 -9.52
N LYS A 77 -6.06 31.56 -8.75
CA LYS A 77 -6.32 32.79 -8.00
C LYS A 77 -5.25 32.98 -6.96
N THR A 78 -4.29 33.82 -7.28
CA THR A 78 -3.27 34.27 -6.34
C THR A 78 -3.91 35.09 -5.24
N THR A 79 -4.11 34.50 -4.08
CA THR A 79 -4.42 35.28 -2.86
C THR A 79 -3.09 35.83 -2.32
N GLN A 80 -2.77 37.05 -2.73
CA GLN A 80 -1.70 37.83 -2.09
C GLN A 80 -2.12 38.15 -0.65
N ALA A 81 -1.53 37.48 0.30
CA ALA A 81 -1.56 37.89 1.70
C ALA A 81 -0.64 39.11 1.85
N ARG A 82 -1.23 40.30 1.85
CA ARG A 82 -0.58 41.54 2.26
C ARG A 82 -0.22 41.44 3.73
N ARG A 83 1.07 41.43 4.01
CA ARG A 83 1.64 41.71 5.35
C ARG A 83 1.36 43.17 5.68
N ALA A 84 0.70 43.45 6.79
CA ALA A 84 0.68 44.73 7.45
C ALA A 84 1.13 44.59 8.92
N PRO A 85 1.76 45.61 9.50
CA PRO A 85 2.60 45.48 10.71
C PRO A 85 1.83 45.52 12.01
N LEU A 86 2.49 45.01 13.06
CA LEU A 86 2.06 45.04 14.46
C LEU A 86 1.82 46.46 14.99
N ALA A 87 0.73 46.64 15.72
CA ALA A 87 0.65 47.54 16.84
C ALA A 87 -0.32 47.00 17.91
N ALA A 88 0.11 47.09 19.18
CA ALA A 88 -0.52 46.53 20.37
C ALA A 88 -1.62 47.45 20.96
N PRO A 89 -2.32 46.97 22.06
CA PRO A 89 -3.69 47.37 22.40
C PRO A 89 -3.75 48.55 23.38
N PRO A 90 -4.92 49.11 23.74
CA PRO A 90 -5.69 48.62 24.86
C PRO A 90 -7.23 48.82 24.92
N SER A 91 -7.85 47.95 25.67
CA SER A 91 -8.81 48.18 26.78
C SER A 91 -10.24 48.70 26.58
N LYS A 92 -11.16 47.84 27.01
CA LYS A 92 -12.35 47.99 27.91
C LYS A 92 -13.69 48.61 27.42
N ASN A 93 -14.70 47.84 27.77
CA ASN A 93 -16.10 48.17 28.20
C ASN A 93 -17.11 48.41 27.08
N GLY A 94 -18.17 47.61 27.05
CA GLY A 94 -19.31 47.63 27.91
C GLY A 94 -20.59 47.15 27.21
N LYS A 95 -21.28 46.23 27.84
CA LYS A 95 -22.74 46.04 27.96
C LYS A 95 -23.65 45.83 26.75
N SER A 96 -24.16 44.63 26.64
CA SER A 96 -25.57 44.26 26.95
C SER A 96 -26.66 44.49 25.88
N ALA A 97 -27.34 43.44 25.57
CA ALA A 97 -28.77 43.08 25.42
C ALA A 97 -29.02 42.31 24.12
N LYS A 98 -29.37 41.04 24.26
CA LYS A 98 -30.68 40.42 24.23
C LYS A 98 -31.50 40.68 22.95
N GLU A 99 -31.67 39.66 22.12
CA GLU A 99 -32.90 38.96 21.80
C GLU A 99 -32.81 38.02 20.62
N THR A 100 -33.24 36.79 20.79
CA THR A 100 -33.64 35.80 19.77
C THR A 100 -35.15 35.97 19.55
N PRO A 101 -35.85 35.35 18.58
CA PRO A 101 -35.49 34.39 17.51
C PRO A 101 -36.19 34.68 16.18
N ALA A 102 -35.84 33.97 15.10
CA ALA A 102 -36.83 33.33 14.24
C ALA A 102 -36.19 32.62 13.02
N ALA A 103 -36.79 31.50 12.71
CA ALA A 103 -36.55 30.55 11.64
C ALA A 103 -36.59 31.14 10.23
N GLY A 104 -35.83 30.51 9.34
CA GLY A 104 -35.97 30.79 7.90
C GLY A 104 -35.05 29.93 7.03
N ALA A 105 -35.59 28.79 6.62
CA ALA A 105 -35.45 28.14 5.32
C ALA A 105 -34.08 27.98 4.64
N ALA A 106 -33.75 26.69 4.49
CA ALA A 106 -32.80 26.14 3.56
C ALA A 106 -32.92 26.71 2.13
N THR A 107 -31.82 27.16 1.58
CA THR A 107 -31.63 27.20 0.12
C THR A 107 -30.33 26.46 -0.21
N ALA A 108 -30.50 25.23 -0.68
CA ALA A 108 -29.49 24.45 -1.33
C ALA A 108 -28.98 25.23 -2.57
N GLY A 109 -27.80 25.79 -2.44
CA GLY A 109 -27.07 26.36 -3.56
C GLY A 109 -26.58 25.21 -4.47
N ARG A 110 -27.37 24.90 -5.47
CA ARG A 110 -27.05 24.09 -6.62
C ARG A 110 -26.00 24.82 -7.43
N ALA A 111 -24.70 24.53 -7.13
CA ALA A 111 -23.62 24.95 -8.01
C ALA A 111 -23.75 24.15 -9.31
N ALA A 112 -24.33 24.77 -10.34
CA ALA A 112 -24.31 24.27 -11.68
C ALA A 112 -22.87 24.27 -12.18
N THR A 113 -22.26 23.08 -12.22
CA THR A 113 -21.00 22.84 -12.91
C THR A 113 -21.24 22.99 -14.39
N ALA A 114 -20.73 24.06 -14.96
CA ALA A 114 -20.62 24.23 -16.42
C ALA A 114 -19.77 23.04 -16.94
N SER A 115 -20.39 22.18 -17.73
CA SER A 115 -19.72 21.13 -18.48
C SER A 115 -18.88 21.79 -19.59
N ASN A 116 -17.59 21.99 -19.31
CA ASN A 116 -16.61 22.25 -20.33
C ASN A 116 -16.03 20.92 -20.80
N ALA A 117 -16.29 20.59 -22.05
CA ALA A 117 -15.72 19.46 -22.75
C ALA A 117 -14.19 19.42 -22.59
N SER A 118 -13.66 18.25 -22.22
CA SER A 118 -12.26 17.80 -22.34
C SER A 118 -11.31 17.96 -21.15
N GLY A 119 -11.73 17.91 -19.90
CA GLY A 119 -10.74 17.83 -18.83
C GLY A 119 -11.27 17.16 -17.58
N ILE A 120 -10.87 15.92 -17.33
CA ILE A 120 -11.08 15.30 -16.01
C ILE A 120 -10.20 16.05 -15.02
N GLN A 121 -10.84 16.66 -14.02
CA GLN A 121 -10.12 17.27 -12.90
C GLN A 121 -9.80 16.19 -11.86
N GLU A 122 -8.56 16.16 -11.39
CA GLU A 122 -8.18 15.37 -10.21
C GLU A 122 -8.98 15.87 -9.01
N ARG A 123 -9.52 14.93 -8.25
CA ARG A 123 -10.38 15.18 -7.10
C ARG A 123 -10.11 14.17 -5.99
N SER A 124 -10.15 14.59 -4.75
CA SER A 124 -10.05 13.76 -3.55
C SER A 124 -11.36 13.76 -2.79
N GLY A 125 -11.48 12.87 -1.80
CA GLY A 125 -12.61 12.86 -0.87
C GLY A 125 -13.91 12.29 -1.45
N ILE A 126 -13.83 11.41 -2.44
CA ILE A 126 -14.99 10.76 -3.07
C ILE A 126 -15.44 9.60 -2.17
N THR A 127 -16.70 9.61 -1.75
CA THR A 127 -17.30 8.56 -0.91
C THR A 127 -18.39 7.75 -1.63
N SER A 128 -18.81 8.19 -2.81
CA SER A 128 -19.79 7.52 -3.66
C SER A 128 -19.46 7.74 -5.12
N TRP A 129 -20.02 6.92 -6.02
CA TRP A 129 -19.81 7.12 -7.46
C TRP A 129 -20.61 8.34 -7.96
N ASP A 130 -20.03 9.52 -7.87
CA ASP A 130 -20.62 10.80 -8.34
C ASP A 130 -19.83 11.42 -9.53
N VAL A 131 -18.98 10.61 -10.15
CA VAL A 131 -18.06 11.03 -11.20
C VAL A 131 -18.59 10.84 -12.62
N GLY A 132 -19.82 10.34 -12.75
CA GLY A 132 -20.43 10.03 -14.04
C GLY A 132 -19.71 8.89 -14.76
N THR A 133 -19.50 9.04 -16.07
CA THR A 133 -18.70 8.09 -16.85
C THR A 133 -17.25 8.53 -16.87
N LEU A 134 -16.36 7.68 -16.34
CA LEU A 134 -14.92 7.91 -16.34
C LEU A 134 -14.33 7.40 -17.66
N PRO A 135 -13.76 8.24 -18.55
CA PRO A 135 -13.16 7.76 -19.79
C PRO A 135 -11.89 6.97 -19.50
N ARG A 136 -11.65 5.95 -20.31
CA ARG A 136 -10.45 5.10 -20.17
C ARG A 136 -9.16 5.81 -20.58
N GLU A 137 -9.27 6.81 -21.46
CA GLU A 137 -8.17 7.66 -21.89
C GLU A 137 -8.64 9.07 -22.17
N VAL A 138 -7.77 10.02 -21.94
CA VAL A 138 -7.96 11.44 -22.32
C VAL A 138 -6.76 11.86 -23.16
N LYS A 139 -7.01 12.46 -24.32
CA LYS A 139 -5.97 12.96 -25.21
C LYS A 139 -5.99 14.49 -25.18
N ARG A 140 -4.83 15.08 -25.08
CA ARG A 140 -4.66 16.51 -25.06
C ARG A 140 -3.50 16.92 -25.94
N LEU A 141 -3.68 18.02 -26.66
CA LEU A 141 -2.62 18.64 -27.44
C LEU A 141 -1.85 19.62 -26.53
N VAL A 142 -0.57 19.34 -26.26
CA VAL A 142 0.31 20.19 -25.46
C VAL A 142 1.52 20.55 -26.32
N ALA A 143 1.73 21.82 -26.60
CA ALA A 143 2.83 22.31 -27.42
C ALA A 143 2.95 21.59 -28.80
N GLY A 144 1.83 21.27 -29.45
CA GLY A 144 1.80 20.56 -30.72
C GLY A 144 1.95 19.04 -30.65
N HIS A 145 2.13 18.46 -29.45
CA HIS A 145 2.21 17.02 -29.22
C HIS A 145 0.95 16.50 -28.53
N THR A 146 0.45 15.35 -28.98
CA THR A 146 -0.68 14.69 -28.31
C THR A 146 -0.18 13.94 -27.08
N VAL A 147 -0.57 14.39 -25.88
CA VAL A 147 -0.31 13.69 -24.61
C VAL A 147 -1.56 12.89 -24.25
N THR A 148 -1.37 11.58 -24.01
CA THR A 148 -2.44 10.70 -23.54
C THR A 148 -2.31 10.52 -22.03
N GLY A 149 -3.41 10.76 -21.31
CA GLY A 149 -3.53 10.50 -19.87
C GLY A 149 -4.56 9.40 -19.60
N TYR A 150 -4.38 8.69 -18.53
CA TYR A 150 -5.21 7.54 -18.13
C TYR A 150 -5.85 7.84 -16.76
N PRO A 151 -7.07 8.43 -16.73
CA PRO A 151 -7.74 8.73 -15.47
C PRO A 151 -8.23 7.46 -14.76
N ALA A 152 -8.13 7.42 -13.45
CA ALA A 152 -8.64 6.33 -12.63
C ALA A 152 -9.08 6.80 -11.25
N LEU A 153 -9.98 6.03 -10.64
CA LEU A 153 -10.20 6.09 -9.20
C LEU A 153 -8.96 5.58 -8.47
N VAL A 154 -8.62 6.22 -7.35
CA VAL A 154 -7.55 5.82 -6.44
C VAL A 154 -8.09 5.62 -5.04
N ASP A 155 -7.50 4.70 -4.31
CA ASP A 155 -7.77 4.50 -2.88
C ASP A 155 -6.95 5.51 -2.06
N GLU A 156 -7.61 6.35 -1.28
CA GLU A 156 -7.02 7.34 -0.38
C GLU A 156 -7.11 6.90 1.10
N GLY A 157 -7.43 5.63 1.36
CA GLY A 157 -7.59 5.07 2.70
C GLY A 157 -9.00 5.23 3.25
N SER A 158 -9.42 6.43 3.61
CA SER A 158 -10.78 6.72 4.11
C SER A 158 -11.76 7.12 3.00
N THR A 159 -11.27 7.52 1.86
CA THR A 159 -12.05 7.96 0.68
C THR A 159 -11.42 7.43 -0.59
N ALA A 160 -12.06 7.69 -1.72
CA ALA A 160 -11.45 7.55 -3.03
C ALA A 160 -11.15 8.92 -3.64
N GLY A 161 -10.31 8.96 -4.67
CA GLY A 161 -10.03 10.15 -5.45
C GLY A 161 -9.97 9.83 -6.93
N ILE A 162 -9.81 10.84 -7.79
CA ILE A 162 -9.48 10.69 -9.21
C ILE A 162 -8.07 11.21 -9.43
N ARG A 163 -7.25 10.42 -10.15
CA ARG A 163 -5.91 10.81 -10.62
C ARG A 163 -5.72 10.41 -12.07
N VAL A 164 -4.84 11.14 -12.77
CA VAL A 164 -4.50 10.85 -14.16
C VAL A 164 -3.09 10.26 -14.22
N PHE A 165 -2.98 9.09 -14.80
CA PHE A 165 -1.73 8.33 -14.93
C PHE A 165 -1.17 8.44 -16.34
N GLN A 166 0.13 8.19 -16.49
CA GLN A 166 0.82 8.19 -17.77
C GLN A 166 0.79 6.80 -18.44
N ARG A 167 0.50 5.75 -17.65
CA ARG A 167 0.55 4.35 -18.11
C ARG A 167 -0.78 3.66 -17.80
N ARG A 168 -1.23 2.85 -18.74
CA ARG A 168 -2.50 2.12 -18.66
C ARG A 168 -2.48 1.02 -17.58
N ASP A 169 -1.38 0.31 -17.43
CA ASP A 169 -1.25 -0.74 -16.39
C ASP A 169 -1.37 -0.16 -14.97
N VAL A 170 -0.78 1.02 -14.74
CA VAL A 170 -0.92 1.75 -13.47
C VAL A 170 -2.35 2.25 -13.24
N GLN A 171 -3.01 2.73 -14.31
CA GLN A 171 -4.42 3.10 -14.27
C GLN A 171 -5.30 1.93 -13.83
N GLU A 172 -5.16 0.77 -14.47
CA GLU A 172 -5.99 -0.40 -14.20
C GLU A 172 -5.82 -0.89 -12.75
N ALA A 173 -4.58 -0.93 -12.26
CA ALA A 173 -4.30 -1.27 -10.87
C ALA A 173 -4.84 -0.23 -9.88
N ALA A 174 -4.76 1.06 -10.20
CA ALA A 174 -5.31 2.13 -9.38
C ALA A 174 -6.85 2.09 -9.37
N MET A 175 -7.46 1.93 -10.55
CA MET A 175 -8.91 1.83 -10.72
C MET A 175 -9.51 0.71 -9.88
N ARG A 176 -8.88 -0.48 -9.88
CA ARG A 176 -9.33 -1.60 -9.05
C ARG A 176 -9.38 -1.23 -7.59
N ARG A 177 -8.31 -0.62 -7.05
CA ARG A 177 -8.24 -0.19 -5.65
C ARG A 177 -9.27 0.88 -5.31
N GLY A 178 -9.47 1.86 -6.20
CA GLY A 178 -10.47 2.91 -6.02
C GLY A 178 -11.90 2.37 -6.03
N VAL A 179 -12.22 1.43 -6.92
CA VAL A 179 -13.52 0.74 -6.97
C VAL A 179 -13.75 -0.06 -5.67
N ILE A 180 -12.76 -0.83 -5.22
CA ILE A 180 -12.84 -1.59 -3.97
C ILE A 180 -13.08 -0.64 -2.79
N ARG A 181 -12.41 0.50 -2.73
CA ARG A 181 -12.64 1.51 -1.69
C ARG A 181 -14.06 2.03 -1.70
N LEU A 182 -14.60 2.42 -2.86
CA LEU A 182 -15.99 2.89 -2.97
C LEU A 182 -17.01 1.81 -2.59
N LEU A 183 -16.78 0.55 -2.98
CA LEU A 183 -17.60 -0.57 -2.56
C LEU A 183 -17.56 -0.74 -1.03
N ALA A 184 -16.37 -0.71 -0.43
CA ALA A 184 -16.19 -0.84 1.02
C ALA A 184 -16.87 0.28 1.81
N LEU A 185 -16.93 1.49 1.26
CA LEU A 185 -17.65 2.61 1.87
C LEU A 185 -19.17 2.48 1.77
N ARG A 186 -19.64 1.77 0.75
CA ARG A 186 -21.09 1.62 0.49
C ARG A 186 -21.70 0.38 1.12
N VAL A 187 -20.96 -0.74 1.21
CA VAL A 187 -21.50 -1.97 1.82
C VAL A 187 -21.66 -1.81 3.34
N PRO A 188 -22.72 -2.37 3.94
CA PRO A 188 -22.83 -2.41 5.39
C PRO A 188 -21.68 -3.20 6.00
N SER A 189 -21.08 -2.69 7.10
CA SER A 189 -20.02 -3.43 7.78
C SER A 189 -20.53 -4.77 8.32
N PRO A 190 -19.88 -5.90 7.98
CA PRO A 190 -20.26 -7.22 8.48
C PRO A 190 -19.70 -7.52 9.87
N ASP A 191 -18.92 -6.62 10.47
CA ASP A 191 -18.10 -6.86 11.67
C ASP A 191 -18.92 -7.39 12.84
N ARG A 192 -20.04 -6.75 13.16
CA ARG A 192 -20.92 -7.20 14.25
C ARG A 192 -21.47 -8.59 13.99
N TYR A 193 -21.97 -8.84 12.77
CA TYR A 193 -22.52 -10.12 12.39
C TYR A 193 -21.47 -11.24 12.46
N VAL A 194 -20.26 -10.99 11.95
CA VAL A 194 -19.13 -11.92 12.02
C VAL A 194 -18.76 -12.19 13.48
N LEU A 195 -18.57 -11.15 14.30
CA LEU A 195 -18.21 -11.27 15.72
C LEU A 195 -19.22 -12.11 16.51
N ASP A 196 -20.51 -11.93 16.25
CA ASP A 196 -21.58 -12.66 16.94
C ASP A 196 -21.58 -14.17 16.60
N HIS A 197 -21.08 -14.53 15.40
CA HIS A 197 -21.01 -15.93 14.92
C HIS A 197 -19.67 -16.62 15.19
N LEU A 198 -18.65 -15.91 15.67
CA LEU A 198 -17.38 -16.52 16.05
C LEU A 198 -17.53 -17.30 17.37
N SER A 199 -16.98 -18.52 17.40
CA SER A 199 -16.79 -19.28 18.64
C SER A 199 -15.81 -18.59 19.59
N ASN A 200 -15.81 -18.97 20.87
CA ASN A 200 -14.87 -18.41 21.84
C ASN A 200 -13.41 -18.71 21.48
N THR A 201 -13.11 -19.85 20.85
CA THR A 201 -11.78 -20.21 20.39
C THR A 201 -11.32 -19.29 19.26
N GLU A 202 -12.17 -19.05 18.26
CA GLU A 202 -11.89 -18.11 17.16
C GLU A 202 -11.71 -16.68 17.68
N LYS A 203 -12.55 -16.22 18.60
CA LYS A 203 -12.39 -14.91 19.26
C LYS A 203 -11.04 -14.77 19.94
N LEU A 204 -10.57 -15.83 20.64
CA LEU A 204 -9.26 -15.83 21.27
C LEU A 204 -8.14 -15.79 20.22
N THR A 205 -8.24 -16.58 19.14
CA THR A 205 -7.26 -16.56 18.04
C THR A 205 -7.23 -15.17 17.37
N PHE A 206 -8.38 -14.59 17.11
CA PHE A 206 -8.50 -13.26 16.48
C PHE A 206 -8.01 -12.13 17.39
N SER A 207 -8.03 -12.28 18.72
CA SER A 207 -7.46 -11.30 19.64
C SER A 207 -5.96 -11.16 19.54
N GLN A 208 -5.26 -12.16 18.97
CA GLN A 208 -3.81 -12.18 18.75
C GLN A 208 -3.40 -11.64 17.36
N ASN A 209 -4.27 -10.89 16.71
CA ASN A 209 -4.02 -10.34 15.38
C ASN A 209 -3.03 -9.15 15.41
N PRO A 210 -2.34 -8.85 14.30
CA PRO A 210 -1.39 -7.73 14.23
C PRO A 210 -2.06 -6.36 14.01
N HIS A 211 -3.40 -6.29 13.89
CA HIS A 211 -4.13 -5.05 13.60
C HIS A 211 -4.42 -4.20 14.86
N GLY A 212 -4.27 -4.77 16.04
CA GLY A 212 -4.59 -4.11 17.30
C GLY A 212 -6.03 -4.35 17.78
N SER A 213 -6.99 -4.50 16.89
CA SER A 213 -8.38 -4.85 17.24
C SER A 213 -8.97 -5.90 16.29
N VAL A 214 -9.95 -6.67 16.79
CA VAL A 214 -10.66 -7.66 15.96
C VAL A 214 -11.52 -6.97 14.91
N THR A 215 -12.06 -5.81 15.21
CA THR A 215 -12.84 -5.01 14.24
C THR A 215 -12.00 -4.57 13.05
N GLU A 216 -10.76 -4.11 13.28
CA GLU A 216 -9.84 -3.77 12.19
C GLU A 216 -9.43 -4.99 11.37
N LEU A 217 -9.24 -6.15 12.00
CA LEU A 217 -9.01 -7.41 11.29
C LEU A 217 -10.19 -7.78 10.38
N ILE A 218 -11.44 -7.67 10.89
CA ILE A 218 -12.63 -7.97 10.09
C ILE A 218 -12.80 -6.96 8.96
N ALA A 219 -12.45 -5.69 9.16
CA ALA A 219 -12.44 -4.69 8.10
C ALA A 219 -11.42 -5.04 7.00
N ASP A 220 -10.24 -5.53 7.37
CA ASP A 220 -9.23 -6.03 6.43
C ASP A 220 -9.72 -7.28 5.65
N CYS A 221 -10.38 -8.22 6.35
CA CYS A 221 -11.06 -9.36 5.73
C CYS A 221 -12.16 -8.94 4.75
N THR A 222 -12.90 -7.87 5.10
CA THR A 222 -13.95 -7.32 4.24
C THR A 222 -13.38 -6.74 2.95
N LEU A 223 -12.25 -6.00 3.03
CA LEU A 223 -11.56 -5.49 1.85
C LEU A 223 -11.06 -6.62 0.94
N ALA A 224 -10.47 -7.67 1.50
CA ALA A 224 -10.04 -8.85 0.74
C ALA A 224 -11.22 -9.59 0.10
N THR A 225 -12.37 -9.61 0.78
CA THR A 225 -13.62 -10.18 0.27
C THR A 225 -14.14 -9.38 -0.93
N ILE A 226 -14.19 -8.06 -0.81
CA ILE A 226 -14.62 -7.18 -1.91
C ILE A 226 -13.67 -7.32 -3.10
N ASP A 227 -12.36 -7.40 -2.86
CA ASP A 227 -11.39 -7.64 -3.94
C ASP A 227 -11.63 -8.98 -4.65
N LYS A 228 -11.91 -10.05 -3.89
CA LYS A 228 -12.25 -11.36 -4.46
C LYS A 228 -13.52 -11.32 -5.33
N LEU A 229 -14.53 -10.59 -4.88
CA LEU A 229 -15.82 -10.47 -5.58
C LEU A 229 -15.76 -9.47 -6.75
N THR A 230 -14.74 -8.61 -6.81
CA THR A 230 -14.57 -7.65 -7.89
C THR A 230 -13.96 -8.34 -9.12
N PRO A 231 -14.66 -8.37 -10.27
CA PRO A 231 -14.17 -9.02 -11.48
C PRO A 231 -12.95 -8.30 -12.10
N ALA A 232 -12.32 -8.93 -13.08
CA ALA A 232 -11.26 -8.30 -13.86
C ALA A 232 -11.79 -7.12 -14.70
N ALA A 233 -13.02 -7.23 -15.23
CA ALA A 233 -13.70 -6.15 -15.94
C ALA A 233 -14.27 -5.15 -14.93
N LEU A 234 -13.58 -4.02 -14.74
CA LEU A 234 -13.96 -2.98 -13.79
C LEU A 234 -15.07 -2.08 -14.33
N PRO A 235 -15.94 -1.52 -13.45
CA PRO A 235 -16.93 -0.51 -13.83
C PRO A 235 -16.24 0.82 -14.20
N TRP A 236 -16.76 1.50 -15.20
CA TRP A 236 -16.32 2.83 -15.65
C TRP A 236 -17.43 3.87 -15.65
N ASN A 237 -18.63 3.49 -15.23
CA ASN A 237 -19.81 4.33 -15.05
C ASN A 237 -20.60 3.88 -13.82
N GLN A 238 -21.54 4.72 -13.43
CA GLN A 238 -22.36 4.46 -12.23
C GLN A 238 -23.21 3.19 -12.36
N GLN A 239 -23.79 2.94 -13.54
CA GLN A 239 -24.67 1.78 -13.73
C GLN A 239 -23.92 0.46 -13.53
N ASP A 240 -22.72 0.34 -14.10
CA ASP A 240 -21.89 -0.87 -13.93
C ASP A 240 -21.40 -1.01 -12.48
N PHE A 241 -21.10 0.12 -11.83
CA PHE A 241 -20.73 0.14 -10.40
C PHE A 241 -21.89 -0.30 -9.51
N ASP A 242 -23.10 0.17 -9.77
CA ASP A 242 -24.29 -0.22 -9.03
C ASP A 242 -24.62 -1.71 -9.21
N ALA A 243 -24.47 -2.23 -10.44
CA ALA A 243 -24.62 -3.66 -10.71
C ALA A 243 -23.58 -4.49 -9.94
N LEU A 244 -22.30 -4.07 -9.93
CA LEU A 244 -21.24 -4.72 -9.16
C LEU A 244 -21.53 -4.66 -7.66
N TYR A 245 -22.01 -3.52 -7.14
CA TYR A 245 -22.38 -3.39 -5.73
C TYR A 245 -23.46 -4.40 -5.31
N GLU A 246 -24.50 -4.63 -6.13
CA GLU A 246 -25.54 -5.62 -5.79
C GLU A 246 -24.98 -7.05 -5.73
N VAL A 247 -24.06 -7.41 -6.63
CA VAL A 247 -23.35 -8.71 -6.58
C VAL A 247 -22.53 -8.82 -5.29
N VAL A 248 -21.70 -7.81 -5.00
CA VAL A 248 -20.86 -7.81 -3.81
C VAL A 248 -21.71 -7.88 -2.55
N ARG A 249 -22.81 -7.11 -2.47
CA ARG A 249 -23.72 -7.11 -1.32
C ARG A 249 -24.36 -8.47 -1.08
N ALA A 250 -24.76 -9.17 -2.15
CA ALA A 250 -25.39 -10.47 -2.06
C ALA A 250 -24.44 -11.56 -1.54
N GLU A 251 -23.17 -11.53 -1.96
CA GLU A 251 -22.19 -12.59 -1.66
C GLU A 251 -21.24 -12.24 -0.50
N LEU A 252 -21.32 -11.02 0.04
CA LEU A 252 -20.37 -10.50 1.02
C LEU A 252 -20.24 -11.40 2.25
N ILE A 253 -21.34 -11.75 2.87
CA ILE A 253 -21.36 -12.47 4.16
C ILE A 253 -20.72 -13.86 4.02
N ASP A 254 -21.16 -14.65 3.07
CA ASP A 254 -20.64 -16.01 2.86
C ASP A 254 -19.16 -16.00 2.51
N THR A 255 -18.76 -15.01 1.71
CA THR A 255 -17.36 -14.86 1.30
C THR A 255 -16.48 -14.36 2.44
N VAL A 256 -16.96 -13.44 3.29
CA VAL A 256 -16.23 -12.99 4.51
C VAL A 256 -15.95 -14.17 5.43
N PHE A 257 -16.93 -15.07 5.67
CA PHE A 257 -16.68 -16.26 6.47
C PHE A 257 -15.63 -17.19 5.85
N SER A 258 -15.62 -17.32 4.53
CA SER A 258 -14.57 -18.07 3.84
C SER A 258 -13.17 -17.44 4.06
N VAL A 259 -13.07 -16.12 4.04
CA VAL A 259 -11.83 -15.37 4.29
C VAL A 259 -11.42 -15.49 5.75
N THR A 260 -12.35 -15.28 6.70
CA THR A 260 -12.06 -15.36 8.14
C THR A 260 -11.62 -16.75 8.56
N ALA A 261 -12.14 -17.82 7.96
CA ALA A 261 -11.69 -19.19 8.20
C ALA A 261 -10.23 -19.44 7.73
N ILE A 262 -9.77 -18.77 6.67
CA ILE A 262 -8.36 -18.81 6.27
C ILE A 262 -7.52 -18.02 7.28
N VAL A 263 -7.96 -16.83 7.64
CA VAL A 263 -7.27 -15.93 8.57
C VAL A 263 -7.13 -16.57 9.95
N GLU A 264 -8.15 -17.27 10.43
CA GLU A 264 -8.08 -18.03 11.70
C GLU A 264 -6.93 -19.04 11.66
N ARG A 265 -6.81 -19.86 10.62
CA ARG A 265 -5.71 -20.82 10.45
C ARG A 265 -4.34 -20.13 10.39
N VAL A 266 -4.25 -18.99 9.70
CA VAL A 266 -3.02 -18.18 9.65
C VAL A 266 -2.62 -17.71 11.04
N LEU A 267 -3.53 -17.12 11.79
CA LEU A 267 -3.27 -16.60 13.14
C LEU A 267 -2.95 -17.72 14.13
N ALA A 268 -3.67 -18.85 14.05
CA ALA A 268 -3.38 -20.02 14.88
C ALA A 268 -1.95 -20.56 14.62
N SER A 269 -1.52 -20.67 13.35
CA SER A 269 -0.15 -21.03 13.00
C SER A 269 0.87 -19.99 13.47
N ASN A 270 0.58 -18.71 13.29
CA ASN A 270 1.42 -17.61 13.76
C ASN A 270 1.68 -17.70 15.28
N MET A 271 0.64 -17.99 16.06
CA MET A 271 0.76 -18.19 17.51
C MET A 271 1.65 -19.39 17.85
N ARG A 272 1.46 -20.54 17.18
CA ARG A 272 2.29 -21.74 17.39
C ARG A 272 3.76 -21.48 17.05
N ILE A 273 4.02 -20.86 15.89
CA ILE A 273 5.38 -20.50 15.47
C ILE A 273 6.01 -19.54 16.48
N GLY A 274 5.28 -18.50 16.90
CA GLY A 274 5.75 -17.55 17.90
C GLY A 274 6.10 -18.20 19.24
N LYS A 275 5.35 -19.25 19.66
CA LYS A 275 5.69 -20.07 20.84
C LYS A 275 6.97 -20.84 20.62
N LEU A 276 7.08 -21.58 19.51
CA LEU A 276 8.28 -22.38 19.18
C LEU A 276 9.54 -21.51 19.11
N LEU A 277 9.48 -20.32 18.51
CA LEU A 277 10.59 -19.38 18.45
C LEU A 277 11.06 -18.93 19.84
N ARG A 278 10.15 -18.74 20.80
CA ARG A 278 10.51 -18.35 22.18
C ARG A 278 11.11 -19.52 22.97
N GLU A 279 10.68 -20.74 22.71
CA GLU A 279 11.15 -21.95 23.39
C GLU A 279 12.51 -22.44 22.86
N THR A 280 12.88 -22.05 21.64
CA THR A 280 14.13 -22.46 21.00
C THR A 280 15.24 -21.43 21.26
N THR A 281 16.14 -21.68 22.21
CA THR A 281 17.17 -20.71 22.67
C THR A 281 18.61 -21.14 22.34
N SER A 282 18.81 -22.07 21.41
CA SER A 282 20.15 -22.60 21.07
C SER A 282 20.96 -21.60 20.22
N LEU A 283 22.17 -21.25 20.67
CA LEU A 283 23.09 -20.34 19.98
C LEU A 283 23.38 -20.70 18.52
N PRO A 284 23.64 -21.97 18.13
CA PRO A 284 23.86 -22.36 16.73
C PRO A 284 22.65 -22.08 15.82
N LEU A 285 21.46 -21.91 16.38
CA LEU A 285 20.20 -21.73 15.61
C LEU A 285 19.81 -20.27 15.43
N ILE A 286 20.49 -19.32 16.08
CA ILE A 286 20.08 -17.90 16.11
C ILE A 286 19.88 -17.32 14.71
N SER A 287 20.78 -17.61 13.77
CA SER A 287 20.67 -17.10 12.40
C SER A 287 19.42 -17.62 11.70
N ALA A 288 19.13 -18.92 11.80
CA ALA A 288 17.93 -19.50 11.21
C ALA A 288 16.65 -19.02 11.91
N LEU A 289 16.66 -18.85 13.24
CA LEU A 289 15.53 -18.33 13.99
C LEU A 289 15.22 -16.87 13.63
N ASN A 290 16.25 -16.05 13.38
CA ASN A 290 16.08 -14.67 12.91
C ASN A 290 15.50 -14.61 11.49
N ASP A 291 15.98 -15.46 10.57
CA ASP A 291 15.43 -15.56 9.21
C ASP A 291 13.94 -15.98 9.24
N ILE A 292 13.61 -16.99 10.05
CA ILE A 292 12.22 -17.44 10.25
C ILE A 292 11.35 -16.31 10.82
N LYS A 293 11.86 -15.57 11.80
CA LYS A 293 11.13 -14.43 12.39
C LYS A 293 10.87 -13.34 11.35
N GLN A 294 11.86 -13.00 10.54
CA GLN A 294 11.69 -12.02 9.44
C GLN A 294 10.67 -12.50 8.42
N GLN A 295 10.73 -13.77 8.00
CA GLN A 295 9.74 -14.35 7.10
C GLN A 295 8.32 -14.24 7.69
N LEU A 296 8.15 -14.59 8.98
CA LEU A 296 6.86 -14.50 9.66
C LEU A 296 6.30 -13.08 9.70
N GLU A 297 7.15 -12.08 10.00
CA GLU A 297 6.80 -10.67 10.01
C GLU A 297 6.42 -10.14 8.62
N LEU A 298 6.96 -10.72 7.53
CA LEU A 298 6.59 -10.41 6.16
C LEU A 298 5.30 -11.08 5.69
N LEU A 299 4.87 -12.18 6.33
CA LEU A 299 3.65 -12.90 5.99
C LEU A 299 2.45 -12.44 6.82
N VAL A 300 2.65 -12.09 8.11
CA VAL A 300 1.58 -11.75 9.05
C VAL A 300 1.87 -10.39 9.69
N TYR A 301 1.33 -9.33 9.09
CA TYR A 301 1.53 -7.94 9.50
C TYR A 301 0.20 -7.17 9.43
N GLN A 302 0.14 -5.96 9.95
CA GLN A 302 -1.07 -5.14 9.90
C GLN A 302 -1.53 -4.88 8.47
N GLY A 303 -2.75 -5.26 8.12
CA GLY A 303 -3.31 -5.15 6.77
C GLY A 303 -2.89 -6.29 5.84
N PHE A 304 -2.38 -7.41 6.35
CA PHE A 304 -1.89 -8.52 5.53
C PHE A 304 -2.99 -9.19 4.70
N VAL A 305 -4.24 -9.19 5.17
CA VAL A 305 -5.34 -9.91 4.51
C VAL A 305 -5.65 -9.30 3.14
N ALA A 306 -5.96 -8.00 3.11
CA ALA A 306 -6.27 -7.30 1.86
C ALA A 306 -5.03 -7.11 0.98
N LYS A 307 -3.85 -6.80 1.57
CA LYS A 307 -2.63 -6.58 0.80
C LYS A 307 -2.09 -7.84 0.14
N THR A 308 -2.29 -9.01 0.75
CA THR A 308 -1.92 -10.30 0.16
C THR A 308 -2.81 -10.66 -1.03
N GLY A 309 -4.08 -10.25 -0.99
CA GLY A 309 -5.09 -10.64 -1.98
C GLY A 309 -5.54 -12.08 -1.81
N PHE A 310 -6.79 -12.37 -2.16
CA PHE A 310 -7.42 -13.67 -1.85
C PHE A 310 -6.67 -14.88 -2.42
N ALA A 311 -6.12 -14.77 -3.62
CA ALA A 311 -5.42 -15.88 -4.28
C ALA A 311 -4.22 -16.35 -3.45
N GLN A 312 -3.40 -15.42 -2.98
CA GLN A 312 -2.22 -15.73 -2.16
C GLN A 312 -2.56 -15.95 -0.70
N LEU A 313 -3.59 -15.30 -0.18
CA LEU A 313 -4.07 -15.51 1.19
C LEU A 313 -4.39 -17.00 1.44
N SER A 314 -4.96 -17.69 0.45
CA SER A 314 -5.23 -19.13 0.52
C SER A 314 -3.98 -20.00 0.67
N GLN A 315 -2.80 -19.49 0.29
CA GLN A 315 -1.50 -20.19 0.38
C GLN A 315 -0.79 -19.92 1.71
N LEU A 316 -1.11 -18.84 2.44
CA LEU A 316 -0.44 -18.49 3.69
C LEU A 316 -0.44 -19.63 4.72
N PRO A 317 -1.54 -20.39 4.95
CA PRO A 317 -1.49 -21.53 5.86
C PRO A 317 -0.41 -22.55 5.51
N ARG A 318 -0.15 -22.78 4.21
CA ARG A 318 0.90 -23.71 3.73
C ARG A 318 2.30 -23.15 3.96
N TYR A 319 2.51 -21.84 3.73
CA TYR A 319 3.79 -21.19 4.02
C TYR A 319 4.11 -21.22 5.51
N LEU A 320 3.13 -20.96 6.37
CA LEU A 320 3.30 -21.06 7.82
C LEU A 320 3.53 -22.49 8.27
N ALA A 321 2.83 -23.48 7.70
CA ALA A 321 3.11 -24.89 7.96
C ALA A 321 4.56 -25.29 7.54
N ALA A 322 5.09 -24.68 6.47
CA ALA A 322 6.47 -24.88 6.07
C ALA A 322 7.47 -24.32 7.11
N ILE A 323 7.16 -23.17 7.72
CA ILE A 323 7.93 -22.62 8.84
C ILE A 323 7.88 -23.56 10.05
N GLU A 324 6.71 -24.08 10.43
CA GLU A 324 6.58 -25.06 11.50
C GLU A 324 7.45 -26.29 11.24
N LYS A 325 7.40 -26.85 10.02
CA LYS A 325 8.22 -28.00 9.61
C LYS A 325 9.72 -27.70 9.60
N ARG A 326 10.12 -26.51 9.19
CA ARG A 326 11.51 -26.06 9.27
C ARG A 326 11.98 -26.01 10.71
N LEU A 327 11.21 -25.42 11.63
CA LEU A 327 11.52 -25.36 13.06
C LEU A 327 11.64 -26.75 13.69
N GLU A 328 10.77 -27.70 13.36
CA GLU A 328 10.83 -29.07 13.83
C GLU A 328 12.15 -29.78 13.41
N LYS A 329 12.61 -29.56 12.18
CA LYS A 329 13.80 -30.20 11.60
C LYS A 329 15.11 -29.47 11.93
N LEU A 330 15.04 -28.20 12.29
CA LEU A 330 16.20 -27.30 12.42
C LEU A 330 17.27 -27.85 13.38
N PRO A 331 16.96 -28.36 14.58
CA PRO A 331 17.98 -28.85 15.51
C PRO A 331 18.85 -30.01 14.96
N SER A 332 18.27 -30.83 14.05
CA SER A 332 18.95 -31.99 13.46
C SER A 332 19.62 -31.70 12.11
N ASN A 333 19.37 -30.53 11.49
CA ASN A 333 19.78 -30.23 10.12
C ASN A 333 20.41 -28.82 9.94
N VAL A 334 21.12 -28.32 10.94
CA VAL A 334 21.63 -26.91 10.98
C VAL A 334 22.45 -26.56 9.74
N ALA A 335 23.38 -27.43 9.32
CA ALA A 335 24.23 -27.12 8.16
C ALA A 335 23.45 -27.06 6.84
N ARG A 336 22.50 -28.01 6.66
CA ARG A 336 21.62 -28.00 5.45
C ARG A 336 20.69 -26.83 5.46
N ASP A 337 20.11 -26.46 6.61
CA ASP A 337 19.26 -25.28 6.75
C ASP A 337 20.03 -24.02 6.39
N ALA A 338 21.25 -23.84 6.90
CA ALA A 338 22.10 -22.69 6.60
C ALA A 338 22.41 -22.57 5.09
N GLN A 339 22.67 -23.70 4.42
CA GLN A 339 22.89 -23.70 2.97
C GLN A 339 21.63 -23.28 2.19
N SER A 340 20.46 -23.82 2.55
CA SER A 340 19.18 -23.47 1.95
C SER A 340 18.80 -22.02 2.22
N MET A 341 19.01 -21.55 3.45
CA MET A 341 18.78 -20.15 3.84
C MET A 341 19.63 -19.18 3.02
N ALA A 342 20.94 -19.48 2.86
CA ALA A 342 21.83 -18.64 2.03
C ALA A 342 21.40 -18.58 0.56
N ALA A 343 20.80 -19.64 0.01
CA ALA A 343 20.25 -19.63 -1.34
C ALA A 343 19.03 -18.72 -1.46
N VAL A 344 18.14 -18.75 -0.47
CA VAL A 344 16.94 -17.87 -0.44
C VAL A 344 17.37 -16.40 -0.25
N GLN A 345 18.25 -16.11 0.70
CA GLN A 345 18.71 -14.75 1.00
C GLN A 345 19.32 -14.05 -0.22
N ARG A 346 20.11 -14.77 -1.02
CA ARG A 346 20.63 -14.19 -2.29
C ARG A 346 19.52 -13.76 -3.23
N LEU A 347 18.42 -14.50 -3.31
CA LEU A 347 17.28 -14.14 -4.16
C LEU A 347 16.44 -13.00 -3.57
N GLU A 348 16.36 -12.93 -2.25
CA GLU A 348 15.73 -11.80 -1.57
C GLU A 348 16.53 -10.51 -1.77
N ASP A 349 17.86 -10.58 -1.67
CA ASP A 349 18.72 -9.43 -1.97
C ASP A 349 18.57 -8.97 -3.45
N GLU A 350 18.57 -9.91 -4.41
CA GLU A 350 18.33 -9.62 -5.83
C GLU A 350 16.93 -8.99 -6.06
N TYR A 351 15.91 -9.45 -5.33
CA TYR A 351 14.55 -8.91 -5.37
C TYR A 351 14.47 -7.50 -4.76
N ASP A 352 15.09 -7.30 -3.60
CA ASP A 352 15.12 -6.01 -2.90
C ASP A 352 15.84 -4.95 -3.75
N ASP A 353 16.95 -5.31 -4.41
CA ASP A 353 17.65 -4.45 -5.35
C ASP A 353 16.75 -4.06 -6.54
N ALA A 354 15.99 -5.00 -7.07
CA ALA A 354 15.05 -4.73 -8.16
C ALA A 354 13.92 -3.80 -7.72
N VAL A 355 13.38 -3.98 -6.52
CA VAL A 355 12.36 -3.09 -5.95
C VAL A 355 12.94 -1.69 -5.70
N ALA A 356 14.18 -1.60 -5.19
CA ALA A 356 14.86 -0.33 -4.95
C ALA A 356 15.16 0.45 -6.24
N ALA A 357 15.33 -0.25 -7.35
CA ALA A 357 15.54 0.35 -8.67
C ALA A 357 14.27 0.95 -9.31
N LEU A 358 13.08 0.69 -8.72
CA LEU A 358 11.83 1.30 -9.20
C LEU A 358 11.85 2.82 -8.99
N VAL A 359 11.33 3.54 -9.97
CA VAL A 359 11.19 5.01 -9.87
C VAL A 359 10.29 5.36 -8.68
N PRO A 360 10.64 6.38 -7.87
CA PRO A 360 9.80 6.84 -6.77
C PRO A 360 8.35 7.08 -7.21
N GLY A 361 7.41 6.48 -6.47
CA GLY A 361 5.99 6.50 -6.83
C GLY A 361 5.52 5.37 -7.75
N GLN A 362 6.42 4.60 -8.37
CA GLN A 362 6.09 3.32 -8.97
C GLN A 362 5.91 2.28 -7.84
N ARG A 363 4.72 1.70 -7.76
CA ARG A 363 4.52 0.51 -6.92
C ARG A 363 5.11 -0.71 -7.62
N SER A 364 5.45 -1.71 -6.82
CA SER A 364 5.86 -3.02 -7.34
C SER A 364 4.95 -3.45 -8.49
N THR A 365 5.54 -3.86 -9.59
CA THR A 365 4.79 -4.41 -10.73
C THR A 365 4.18 -5.75 -10.35
N ALA A 366 3.11 -6.16 -11.03
CA ALA A 366 2.53 -7.50 -10.84
C ALA A 366 3.58 -8.62 -11.04
N GLY A 367 4.59 -8.37 -11.88
CA GLY A 367 5.72 -9.26 -12.07
C GLY A 367 6.59 -9.41 -10.82
N LEU A 368 6.91 -8.31 -10.15
CA LEU A 368 7.69 -8.33 -8.90
C LEU A 368 6.89 -8.95 -7.74
N GLU A 369 5.60 -8.65 -7.65
CA GLU A 369 4.72 -9.31 -6.66
C GLU A 369 4.69 -10.83 -6.88
N HIS A 370 4.64 -11.29 -8.12
CA HIS A 370 4.72 -12.72 -8.43
C HIS A 370 6.07 -13.32 -8.00
N VAL A 371 7.19 -12.63 -8.24
CA VAL A 371 8.54 -13.07 -7.81
C VAL A 371 8.61 -13.23 -6.30
N ARG A 372 8.04 -12.30 -5.52
CA ARG A 372 7.96 -12.42 -4.06
C ARG A 372 7.33 -13.75 -3.65
N TRP A 373 6.21 -14.14 -4.25
CA TRP A 373 5.54 -15.39 -3.94
C TRP A 373 6.29 -16.63 -4.48
N MET A 374 7.05 -16.49 -5.57
CA MET A 374 7.95 -17.56 -6.03
C MET A 374 9.05 -17.85 -5.00
N ILE A 375 9.54 -16.84 -4.27
CA ILE A 375 10.51 -17.02 -3.19
C ILE A 375 9.88 -17.82 -2.04
N GLU A 376 8.63 -17.55 -1.66
CA GLU A 376 7.91 -18.34 -0.66
C GLU A 376 7.71 -19.80 -1.11
N GLU A 377 7.39 -20.05 -2.37
CA GLU A 377 7.32 -21.40 -2.94
C GLU A 377 8.68 -22.11 -2.88
N LEU A 378 9.77 -21.37 -3.14
CA LEU A 378 11.12 -21.92 -3.02
C LEU A 378 11.43 -22.32 -1.57
N ARG A 379 11.03 -21.49 -0.59
CA ARG A 379 11.16 -21.83 0.84
C ARG A 379 10.42 -23.14 1.16
N VAL A 380 9.20 -23.33 0.67
CA VAL A 380 8.47 -24.60 0.82
C VAL A 380 9.26 -25.76 0.21
N SER A 381 9.81 -25.60 -0.99
CA SER A 381 10.56 -26.67 -1.67
C SER A 381 11.86 -27.06 -0.98
N LEU A 382 12.51 -26.12 -0.28
CA LEU A 382 13.79 -26.33 0.40
C LEU A 382 13.63 -26.88 1.83
N PHE A 383 12.65 -26.37 2.57
CA PHE A 383 12.52 -26.63 4.01
C PHE A 383 11.39 -27.64 4.34
N ALA A 384 10.38 -27.76 3.47
CA ALA A 384 9.19 -28.56 3.73
C ALA A 384 8.68 -29.26 2.46
N VAL A 385 9.54 -30.04 1.83
CA VAL A 385 9.28 -30.75 0.54
C VAL A 385 7.98 -31.54 0.57
N GLU A 386 7.63 -32.12 1.71
CA GLU A 386 6.42 -32.93 1.91
C GLU A 386 5.11 -32.16 1.74
N LEU A 387 5.12 -30.84 1.84
CA LEU A 387 3.93 -30.00 1.62
C LEU A 387 3.64 -29.74 0.15
N GLY A 388 4.62 -29.95 -0.72
CA GLY A 388 4.53 -29.64 -2.13
C GLY A 388 4.45 -28.14 -2.43
N THR A 389 4.82 -27.76 -3.64
CA THR A 389 4.71 -26.37 -4.14
C THR A 389 3.51 -26.23 -5.03
N ALA A 390 2.90 -25.05 -5.10
CA ALA A 390 1.76 -24.77 -5.97
C ALA A 390 2.14 -24.91 -7.46
N TYR A 391 3.39 -24.66 -7.78
CA TYR A 391 3.97 -24.84 -9.13
C TYR A 391 5.47 -25.12 -9.01
N SER A 392 6.05 -25.57 -10.12
CA SER A 392 7.48 -25.88 -10.16
C SER A 392 8.32 -24.61 -10.02
N VAL A 393 9.17 -24.54 -8.99
CA VAL A 393 10.02 -23.39 -8.64
C VAL A 393 11.49 -23.79 -8.57
N SER A 394 12.39 -22.87 -8.90
CA SER A 394 13.85 -23.01 -8.72
C SER A 394 14.48 -21.62 -8.78
N GLU A 395 15.70 -21.46 -8.23
CA GLU A 395 16.47 -20.22 -8.29
C GLU A 395 16.55 -19.66 -9.73
N LYS A 396 16.84 -20.52 -10.71
CA LYS A 396 16.90 -20.12 -12.13
C LYS A 396 15.60 -19.53 -12.63
N ARG A 397 14.46 -20.15 -12.28
CA ARG A 397 13.13 -19.67 -12.70
C ARG A 397 12.79 -18.33 -12.04
N ILE A 398 13.17 -18.15 -10.79
CA ILE A 398 12.96 -16.88 -10.05
C ILE A 398 13.76 -15.76 -10.73
N ARG A 399 15.05 -15.97 -11.05
CA ARG A 399 15.87 -14.98 -11.75
C ARG A 399 15.33 -14.62 -13.14
N VAL A 400 14.84 -15.61 -13.88
CA VAL A 400 14.17 -15.34 -15.19
C VAL A 400 12.91 -14.50 -15.00
N ALA A 401 12.08 -14.81 -13.99
CA ALA A 401 10.89 -14.02 -13.69
C ALA A 401 11.24 -12.60 -13.24
N LEU A 402 12.29 -12.44 -12.42
CA LEU A 402 12.80 -11.15 -11.95
C LEU A 402 13.29 -10.29 -13.13
N ALA A 403 14.12 -10.85 -14.00
CA ALA A 403 14.59 -10.16 -15.20
C ALA A 403 13.43 -9.72 -16.11
N LYS A 404 12.40 -10.56 -16.26
CA LYS A 404 11.19 -10.22 -17.04
C LYS A 404 10.36 -9.12 -16.38
N ALA A 405 10.31 -9.05 -15.04
CA ALA A 405 9.55 -8.04 -14.32
C ALA A 405 10.21 -6.65 -14.39
N MET A 406 11.52 -6.61 -14.67
CA MET A 406 12.32 -5.38 -14.79
C MET A 406 12.49 -4.89 -16.24
N ALA A 407 12.15 -5.73 -17.24
CA ALA A 407 12.18 -5.38 -18.66
C ALA A 407 10.94 -4.58 -19.08
#